data_5e3779ea2a4974e2f70fce6d92e6786b
#
_entry.id   5e3779ea2a4974e2f70fce6d92e6786b
#
_cell.length_a   1.000
_cell.length_b   1.000
_cell.length_c   1.000
_cell.angle_alpha   90.00
_cell.angle_beta   90.00
_cell.angle_gamma   90.00
#
_symmetry.space_group_name_H-M   'P 1'
#
loop_
_entity.id
_entity.type
_entity.pdbx_description
1 polymer ?
#
loop_
_entity_poly.entity_id
_entity_poly.type
_entity_poly.pdbx_seq_one_letter_code
_entity_poly.pdbx_strand_id
1 'polypeptide(L)'
;VAGGASTAARIRRLDEQAEVIMFEKGPHVSFSNCSLPFHLSGVVESSNRLVLMNPNSFKAKYNLDARTNSEVIRINRAEKTITVRNVLTNEEYTESYDKLVLSPGAAPIVPNVNGTTLEHVFTVRNVVDIERLQKAIVEKDAQNIAVIGGGYIGVEVAENLRLAGRNVTLVQSAPQILRPFDFSMAQILQKEMMDQGIHVVVGDGLAG
;
A
#
# COMPACT_ATOMS: atom_id res chain seq x y z
N VAL A 1 -7.98 2.40 -5.08
CA VAL A 1 -8.20 2.95 -3.74
C VAL A 1 -8.50 4.45 -3.81
N ALA A 2 -7.52 5.36 -3.88
CA ALA A 2 -7.80 6.79 -3.81
C ALA A 2 -8.35 7.35 -5.14
N GLY A 3 -7.55 7.33 -6.21
CA GLY A 3 -7.92 7.95 -7.50
C GLY A 3 -9.19 7.36 -8.11
N GLY A 4 -9.27 6.03 -8.22
CA GLY A 4 -10.43 5.35 -8.79
C GLY A 4 -11.71 5.58 -7.99
N ALA A 5 -11.67 5.39 -6.67
CA ALA A 5 -12.83 5.58 -5.79
C ALA A 5 -13.33 7.03 -5.79
N SER A 6 -12.42 8.01 -5.73
CA SER A 6 -12.77 9.43 -5.77
C SER A 6 -13.39 9.83 -7.12
N THR A 7 -12.82 9.33 -8.22
CA THR A 7 -13.35 9.57 -9.56
C THR A 7 -14.74 8.95 -9.74
N ALA A 8 -14.91 7.69 -9.33
CA ALA A 8 -16.19 7.00 -9.42
C ALA A 8 -17.27 7.72 -8.61
N ALA A 9 -16.99 8.11 -7.38
CA ALA A 9 -17.90 8.89 -6.55
C ALA A 9 -18.19 10.29 -7.15
N ARG A 10 -17.23 10.92 -7.84
CA ARG A 10 -17.45 12.20 -8.52
C ARG A 10 -18.33 12.03 -9.75
N ILE A 11 -18.09 10.99 -10.57
CA ILE A 11 -18.94 10.68 -11.73
C ILE A 11 -20.39 10.51 -11.28
N ARG A 12 -20.65 9.72 -10.24
CA ARG A 12 -22.00 9.50 -9.72
C ARG A 12 -22.69 10.79 -9.29
N ARG A 13 -21.96 11.74 -8.69
CA ARG A 13 -22.52 13.05 -8.32
C ARG A 13 -22.85 13.95 -9.52
N LEU A 14 -22.21 13.73 -10.66
CA LEU A 14 -22.42 14.51 -11.88
C LEU A 14 -23.47 13.86 -12.79
N ASP A 15 -23.59 12.55 -12.74
CA ASP A 15 -24.52 11.77 -13.54
C ASP A 15 -25.04 10.57 -12.75
N GLU A 16 -26.28 10.65 -12.29
CA GLU A 16 -26.93 9.61 -11.51
C GLU A 16 -27.30 8.38 -12.36
N GLN A 17 -27.40 8.53 -13.68
CA GLN A 17 -27.77 7.45 -14.60
C GLN A 17 -26.56 6.67 -15.14
N ALA A 18 -25.34 7.21 -15.00
CA ALA A 18 -24.15 6.54 -15.47
C ALA A 18 -23.97 5.15 -14.81
N GLU A 19 -23.70 4.14 -15.59
CA GLU A 19 -23.21 2.87 -15.07
C GLU A 19 -21.72 3.02 -14.76
N VAL A 20 -21.32 2.77 -13.51
CA VAL A 20 -19.94 2.96 -13.05
C VAL A 20 -19.45 1.69 -12.39
N ILE A 21 -18.44 1.08 -13.00
CA ILE A 21 -17.79 -0.15 -12.51
C ILE A 21 -16.36 0.19 -12.10
N MET A 22 -15.94 -0.30 -10.93
CA MET A 22 -14.56 -0.21 -10.45
C MET A 22 -13.96 -1.61 -10.36
N PHE A 23 -12.77 -1.81 -10.93
CA PHE A 23 -12.01 -3.04 -10.84
C PHE A 23 -10.84 -2.86 -9.90
N GLU A 24 -10.69 -3.77 -8.94
CA GLU A 24 -9.57 -3.83 -8.00
C GLU A 24 -9.05 -5.26 -7.93
N LYS A 25 -7.76 -5.46 -8.22
CA LYS A 25 -7.17 -6.80 -8.19
C LYS A 25 -7.01 -7.39 -6.79
N GLY A 26 -6.91 -6.53 -5.77
CA GLY A 26 -6.87 -6.94 -4.37
C GLY A 26 -8.25 -7.15 -3.75
N PRO A 27 -8.30 -7.62 -2.50
CA PRO A 27 -9.56 -7.83 -1.80
C PRO A 27 -10.20 -6.53 -1.28
N HIS A 28 -9.47 -5.41 -1.27
CA HIS A 28 -9.90 -4.16 -0.65
C HIS A 28 -9.92 -3.01 -1.64
N VAL A 29 -11.11 -2.58 -2.04
CA VAL A 29 -11.32 -1.49 -3.00
C VAL A 29 -11.06 -0.10 -2.42
N SER A 30 -11.14 0.06 -1.10
CA SER A 30 -10.89 1.33 -0.41
C SER A 30 -10.36 1.11 1.00
N PHE A 31 -9.17 1.64 1.27
CA PHE A 31 -8.54 1.56 2.59
C PHE A 31 -7.67 2.80 2.86
N SER A 32 -7.35 3.04 4.12
CA SER A 32 -6.47 4.12 4.56
C SER A 32 -5.00 3.75 4.36
N ASN A 33 -4.38 4.23 3.29
CA ASN A 33 -2.96 4.00 3.02
C ASN A 33 -2.07 4.55 4.15
N CYS A 34 -2.37 5.77 4.62
CA CYS A 34 -1.57 6.44 5.64
C CYS A 34 -1.70 5.79 7.02
N SER A 35 -2.72 4.96 7.25
CA SER A 35 -2.92 4.29 8.54
C SER A 35 -2.30 2.89 8.59
N LEU A 36 -1.75 2.37 7.49
CA LEU A 36 -1.13 1.05 7.45
C LEU A 36 -0.03 0.87 8.51
N PRO A 37 0.96 1.78 8.65
CA PRO A 37 2.01 1.62 9.65
C PRO A 37 1.49 1.57 11.08
N PHE A 38 0.43 2.32 11.41
CA PHE A 38 -0.15 2.38 12.76
C PHE A 38 -0.80 1.07 13.23
N HIS A 39 -1.03 0.14 12.30
CA HIS A 39 -1.45 -1.22 12.68
C HIS A 39 -0.31 -2.02 13.31
N LEU A 40 0.94 -1.74 12.93
CA LEU A 40 2.12 -2.42 13.51
C LEU A 40 2.34 -2.07 14.98
N SER A 41 2.05 -0.83 15.38
CA SER A 41 2.14 -0.39 16.78
C SER A 41 0.92 -0.72 17.64
N GLY A 42 -0.18 -1.20 17.01
CA GLY A 42 -1.44 -1.45 17.71
C GLY A 42 -2.32 -0.21 17.90
N VAL A 43 -1.89 0.98 17.47
CA VAL A 43 -2.74 2.19 17.45
C VAL A 43 -4.01 1.95 16.63
N VAL A 44 -3.88 1.26 15.50
CA VAL A 44 -5.01 0.67 14.78
C VAL A 44 -5.11 -0.80 15.18
N GLU A 45 -6.01 -1.11 16.09
CA GLU A 45 -6.13 -2.42 16.75
C GLU A 45 -6.43 -3.58 15.78
N SER A 46 -7.16 -3.30 14.69
CA SER A 46 -7.58 -4.31 13.72
C SER A 46 -7.42 -3.82 12.30
N SER A 47 -6.90 -4.66 11.41
CA SER A 47 -6.79 -4.40 9.98
C SER A 47 -8.13 -4.05 9.33
N ASN A 48 -9.25 -4.55 9.85
CA ASN A 48 -10.59 -4.19 9.39
C ASN A 48 -10.88 -2.69 9.53
N ARG A 49 -10.26 -2.00 10.51
CA ARG A 49 -10.40 -0.53 10.67
C ARG A 49 -9.65 0.26 9.58
N LEU A 50 -8.72 -0.38 8.88
CA LEU A 50 -8.05 0.22 7.73
C LEU A 50 -8.96 0.27 6.51
N VAL A 51 -9.94 -0.64 6.38
CA VAL A 51 -10.86 -0.70 5.26
C VAL A 51 -11.96 0.35 5.43
N LEU A 52 -11.94 1.38 4.58
CA LEU A 52 -12.87 2.51 4.68
C LEU A 52 -14.23 2.19 4.07
N MET A 53 -14.23 1.49 2.95
CA MET A 53 -15.44 1.06 2.25
C MET A 53 -15.20 -0.29 1.54
N ASN A 54 -16.20 -1.13 1.57
CA ASN A 54 -16.25 -2.41 0.84
C ASN A 54 -17.21 -2.30 -0.37
N PRO A 55 -17.30 -3.30 -1.25
CA PRO A 55 -18.20 -3.29 -2.41
C PRO A 55 -19.66 -2.99 -2.06
N ASN A 56 -20.18 -3.59 -0.98
CA ASN A 56 -21.57 -3.36 -0.55
C ASN A 56 -21.80 -1.91 -0.11
N SER A 57 -20.83 -1.31 0.59
CA SER A 57 -20.89 0.10 0.99
C SER A 57 -20.87 1.04 -0.21
N PHE A 58 -20.07 0.74 -1.24
CA PHE A 58 -20.07 1.49 -2.50
C PHE A 58 -21.39 1.37 -3.23
N LYS A 59 -21.96 0.16 -3.27
CA LYS A 59 -23.30 -0.05 -3.90
C LYS A 59 -24.37 0.70 -3.15
N ALA A 60 -24.43 0.58 -1.84
CA ALA A 60 -25.48 1.22 -1.02
C ALA A 60 -25.40 2.75 -1.03
N LYS A 61 -24.20 3.31 -0.91
CA LYS A 61 -24.00 4.76 -0.76
C LYS A 61 -23.96 5.52 -2.07
N TYR A 62 -23.40 4.92 -3.12
CA TYR A 62 -23.14 5.60 -4.39
C TYR A 62 -23.71 4.87 -5.61
N ASN A 63 -24.39 3.74 -5.44
CA ASN A 63 -24.83 2.87 -6.54
C ASN A 63 -23.68 2.57 -7.54
N LEU A 64 -22.47 2.26 -7.00
CA LEU A 64 -21.30 1.88 -7.78
C LEU A 64 -21.10 0.36 -7.72
N ASP A 65 -20.74 -0.27 -8.84
CA ASP A 65 -20.33 -1.66 -8.90
C ASP A 65 -18.80 -1.75 -8.65
N ALA A 66 -18.41 -2.20 -7.48
CA ALA A 66 -17.00 -2.37 -7.11
C ALA A 66 -16.65 -3.84 -7.08
N ARG A 67 -15.83 -4.29 -8.04
CA ARG A 67 -15.41 -5.68 -8.21
C ARG A 67 -13.99 -5.86 -7.70
N THR A 68 -13.85 -6.51 -6.55
CA THR A 68 -12.56 -6.90 -5.96
C THR A 68 -12.07 -8.23 -6.56
N ASN A 69 -10.81 -8.57 -6.32
CA ASN A 69 -10.15 -9.75 -6.89
C ASN A 69 -10.27 -9.82 -8.42
N SER A 70 -10.35 -8.67 -9.06
CA SER A 70 -10.65 -8.50 -10.49
C SER A 70 -9.55 -7.67 -11.15
N GLU A 71 -8.59 -8.34 -11.77
CA GLU A 71 -7.45 -7.70 -12.42
C GLU A 71 -7.76 -7.40 -13.88
N VAL A 72 -7.66 -6.14 -14.29
CA VAL A 72 -7.70 -5.78 -15.71
C VAL A 72 -6.36 -6.11 -16.34
N ILE A 73 -6.33 -7.12 -17.20
CA ILE A 73 -5.09 -7.64 -17.83
C ILE A 73 -4.85 -7.15 -19.25
N ARG A 74 -5.88 -6.64 -19.90
CA ARG A 74 -5.81 -6.11 -21.28
C ARG A 74 -6.81 -4.98 -21.49
N ILE A 75 -6.42 -4.02 -22.32
CA ILE A 75 -7.30 -2.95 -22.82
C ILE A 75 -7.29 -3.00 -24.35
N ASN A 76 -8.46 -3.18 -24.96
CA ASN A 76 -8.66 -3.08 -26.40
C ASN A 76 -9.33 -1.74 -26.70
N ARG A 77 -8.53 -0.78 -27.14
CA ARG A 77 -9.02 0.59 -27.41
C ARG A 77 -9.91 0.68 -28.65
N ALA A 78 -9.68 -0.18 -29.64
CA ALA A 78 -10.43 -0.15 -30.90
C ALA A 78 -11.88 -0.61 -30.66
N GLU A 79 -12.06 -1.66 -29.87
CA GLU A 79 -13.39 -2.22 -29.54
C GLU A 79 -13.98 -1.64 -28.26
N LYS A 80 -13.23 -0.76 -27.57
CA LYS A 80 -13.62 -0.22 -26.25
C LYS A 80 -13.97 -1.33 -25.25
N THR A 81 -13.11 -2.32 -25.12
CA THR A 81 -13.28 -3.43 -24.17
C THR A 81 -12.06 -3.59 -23.29
N ILE A 82 -12.25 -4.17 -22.13
CA ILE A 82 -11.19 -4.65 -21.24
C ILE A 82 -11.36 -6.14 -21.02
N THR A 83 -10.24 -6.84 -20.83
CA THR A 83 -10.26 -8.24 -20.33
C THR A 83 -9.95 -8.21 -18.85
N VAL A 84 -10.82 -8.81 -18.07
CA VAL A 84 -10.73 -8.88 -16.60
C VAL A 84 -10.52 -10.34 -16.21
N ARG A 85 -9.54 -10.58 -15.35
CA ARG A 85 -9.25 -11.89 -14.75
C ARG A 85 -9.61 -11.88 -13.27
N ASN A 86 -10.41 -12.84 -12.83
CA ASN A 86 -10.59 -13.12 -11.42
C ASN A 86 -9.31 -13.76 -10.87
N VAL A 87 -8.65 -13.09 -9.91
CA VAL A 87 -7.34 -13.56 -9.40
C VAL A 87 -7.44 -14.79 -8.50
N LEU A 88 -8.66 -15.17 -8.06
CA LEU A 88 -8.89 -16.35 -7.23
C LEU A 88 -9.19 -17.61 -8.08
N THR A 89 -9.96 -17.45 -9.17
CA THR A 89 -10.40 -18.57 -10.03
C THR A 89 -9.61 -18.67 -11.34
N ASN A 90 -8.87 -17.60 -11.71
CA ASN A 90 -8.23 -17.42 -13.01
C ASN A 90 -9.19 -17.36 -14.22
N GLU A 91 -10.49 -17.24 -13.97
CA GLU A 91 -11.47 -17.05 -15.03
C GLU A 91 -11.35 -15.65 -15.64
N GLU A 92 -11.45 -15.58 -16.95
CA GLU A 92 -11.38 -14.32 -17.70
C GLU A 92 -12.73 -14.00 -18.35
N TYR A 93 -13.07 -12.72 -18.36
CA TYR A 93 -14.22 -12.21 -19.08
C TYR A 93 -13.92 -10.85 -19.69
N THR A 94 -14.77 -10.45 -20.64
CA THR A 94 -14.66 -9.15 -21.32
C THR A 94 -15.76 -8.22 -20.83
N GLU A 95 -15.39 -6.96 -20.56
CA GLU A 95 -16.32 -5.88 -20.20
C GLU A 95 -16.15 -4.74 -21.21
N SER A 96 -17.26 -4.14 -21.66
CA SER A 96 -17.23 -2.99 -22.57
C SER A 96 -17.26 -1.68 -21.79
N TYR A 97 -16.78 -0.59 -22.42
CA TYR A 97 -16.83 0.74 -21.81
C TYR A 97 -17.06 1.85 -22.85
N ASP A 98 -17.73 2.91 -22.47
CA ASP A 98 -17.79 4.16 -23.22
C ASP A 98 -16.60 5.06 -22.90
N LYS A 99 -16.28 5.16 -21.60
CA LYS A 99 -15.16 5.92 -21.04
C LYS A 99 -14.38 5.03 -20.06
N LEU A 100 -13.06 5.06 -20.14
CA LEU A 100 -12.18 4.31 -19.26
C LEU A 100 -11.30 5.27 -18.46
N VAL A 101 -11.27 5.10 -17.13
CA VAL A 101 -10.38 5.83 -16.23
C VAL A 101 -9.32 4.87 -15.70
N LEU A 102 -8.05 5.22 -15.86
CA LEU A 102 -6.93 4.45 -15.38
C LEU A 102 -6.44 5.01 -14.03
N SER A 103 -6.55 4.22 -12.98
CA SER A 103 -6.04 4.54 -11.64
C SER A 103 -5.31 3.33 -11.04
N PRO A 104 -4.27 2.79 -11.71
CA PRO A 104 -3.65 1.52 -11.35
C PRO A 104 -2.86 1.58 -10.03
N GLY A 105 -2.60 2.78 -9.51
CA GLY A 105 -1.76 2.97 -8.34
C GLY A 105 -0.28 2.71 -8.65
N ALA A 106 0.44 2.19 -7.65
CA ALA A 106 1.85 1.86 -7.75
C ALA A 106 2.14 0.50 -7.11
N ALA A 107 3.19 -0.15 -7.54
CA ALA A 107 3.76 -1.32 -6.89
C ALA A 107 5.08 -0.94 -6.20
N PRO A 108 5.45 -1.59 -5.10
CA PRO A 108 6.77 -1.42 -4.51
C PRO A 108 7.87 -1.84 -5.49
N ILE A 109 8.93 -1.07 -5.54
CA ILE A 109 10.14 -1.46 -6.27
C ILE A 109 10.99 -2.32 -5.33
N VAL A 110 11.10 -3.60 -5.66
CA VAL A 110 12.02 -4.51 -4.96
C VAL A 110 13.31 -4.58 -5.79
N PRO A 111 14.46 -4.17 -5.22
CA PRO A 111 15.71 -4.24 -5.95
C PRO A 111 16.08 -5.69 -6.28
N ASN A 112 16.72 -5.89 -7.43
CA ASN A 112 17.19 -7.22 -7.84
C ASN A 112 18.54 -7.53 -7.17
N VAL A 113 18.50 -7.83 -5.89
CA VAL A 113 19.65 -8.23 -5.05
C VAL A 113 19.36 -9.59 -4.44
N ASN A 114 20.42 -10.36 -4.18
CA ASN A 114 20.28 -11.65 -3.51
C ASN A 114 19.58 -11.51 -2.16
N GLY A 115 18.63 -12.40 -1.87
CA GLY A 115 17.90 -12.42 -0.61
C GLY A 115 16.59 -11.63 -0.61
N THR A 116 16.29 -10.78 -1.59
CA THR A 116 15.04 -10.00 -1.62
C THR A 116 13.77 -10.84 -1.85
N THR A 117 13.91 -12.08 -2.25
CA THR A 117 12.80 -13.04 -2.43
C THR A 117 12.61 -13.98 -1.25
N LEU A 118 13.36 -13.82 -0.17
CA LEU A 118 13.24 -14.66 1.02
C LEU A 118 11.92 -14.39 1.75
N GLU A 119 11.41 -15.42 2.45
CA GLU A 119 10.10 -15.38 3.11
C GLU A 119 9.95 -14.31 4.21
N HIS A 120 11.08 -13.83 4.74
CA HIS A 120 11.13 -12.79 5.78
C HIS A 120 11.38 -11.38 5.23
N VAL A 121 11.28 -11.20 3.90
CA VAL A 121 11.34 -9.90 3.24
C VAL A 121 9.93 -9.46 2.84
N PHE A 122 9.54 -8.30 3.29
CA PHE A 122 8.20 -7.75 3.11
C PHE A 122 8.25 -6.38 2.44
N THR A 123 7.19 -6.07 1.72
CA THR A 123 6.89 -4.70 1.28
C THR A 123 5.62 -4.22 1.98
N VAL A 124 5.47 -2.92 2.15
CA VAL A 124 4.27 -2.32 2.74
C VAL A 124 3.59 -1.44 1.71
N ARG A 125 2.45 -1.90 1.18
CA ARG A 125 1.69 -1.17 0.15
C ARG A 125 0.18 -1.18 0.40
N ASN A 126 -0.36 -2.26 0.96
CA ASN A 126 -1.79 -2.46 1.15
C ASN A 126 -2.09 -3.21 2.45
N VAL A 127 -3.38 -3.46 2.73
CA VAL A 127 -3.82 -4.14 3.96
C VAL A 127 -3.27 -5.56 4.05
N VAL A 128 -3.24 -6.30 2.94
CA VAL A 128 -2.73 -7.69 2.92
C VAL A 128 -1.24 -7.73 3.27
N ASP A 129 -0.46 -6.76 2.77
CA ASP A 129 0.97 -6.67 3.08
C ASP A 129 1.21 -6.44 4.58
N ILE A 130 0.44 -5.50 5.18
CA ILE A 130 0.60 -5.18 6.60
C ILE A 130 0.15 -6.33 7.51
N GLU A 131 -0.91 -7.06 7.13
CA GLU A 131 -1.35 -8.26 7.84
C GLU A 131 -0.29 -9.38 7.80
N ARG A 132 0.30 -9.61 6.62
CA ARG A 132 1.38 -10.59 6.46
C ARG A 132 2.61 -10.23 7.29
N LEU A 133 3.02 -8.96 7.27
CA LEU A 133 4.13 -8.47 8.07
C LEU A 133 3.84 -8.62 9.56
N GLN A 134 2.69 -8.15 10.04
CA GLN A 134 2.29 -8.27 11.45
C GLN A 134 2.24 -9.73 11.90
N LYS A 135 1.66 -10.60 11.08
CA LYS A 135 1.61 -12.04 11.35
C LYS A 135 3.03 -12.63 11.50
N ALA A 136 3.92 -12.33 10.56
CA ALA A 136 5.29 -12.83 10.59
C ALA A 136 6.08 -12.32 11.81
N ILE A 137 5.88 -11.06 12.22
CA ILE A 137 6.50 -10.49 13.41
C ILE A 137 6.06 -11.26 14.67
N VAL A 138 4.77 -11.57 14.79
CA VAL A 138 4.22 -12.26 15.95
C VAL A 138 4.61 -13.74 15.95
N GLU A 139 4.43 -14.46 14.86
CA GLU A 139 4.69 -15.91 14.79
C GLU A 139 6.17 -16.28 14.94
N LYS A 140 7.07 -15.41 14.45
CA LYS A 140 8.52 -15.62 14.55
C LYS A 140 9.16 -14.91 15.74
N ASP A 141 8.38 -14.22 16.57
CA ASP A 141 8.84 -13.35 17.64
C ASP A 141 10.03 -12.45 17.20
N ALA A 142 9.86 -11.82 16.05
CA ALA A 142 10.91 -11.03 15.41
C ALA A 142 11.26 -9.81 16.25
N GLN A 143 12.41 -9.83 16.91
CA GLN A 143 12.87 -8.75 17.80
C GLN A 143 13.64 -7.67 17.02
N ASN A 144 14.41 -8.05 16.00
CA ASN A 144 15.28 -7.14 15.24
C ASN A 144 14.72 -7.03 13.81
N ILE A 145 14.42 -5.80 13.40
CA ILE A 145 13.80 -5.52 12.10
C ILE A 145 14.58 -4.44 11.37
N ALA A 146 14.99 -4.72 10.13
CA ALA A 146 15.59 -3.75 9.25
C ALA A 146 14.51 -3.16 8.32
N VAL A 147 14.44 -1.84 8.25
CA VAL A 147 13.60 -1.09 7.33
C VAL A 147 14.48 -0.47 6.26
N ILE A 148 14.25 -0.83 4.99
CA ILE A 148 15.07 -0.37 3.88
C ILE A 148 14.33 0.74 3.13
N GLY A 149 14.93 1.93 3.14
CA GLY A 149 14.39 3.14 2.53
C GLY A 149 13.86 4.14 3.56
N GLY A 150 14.51 5.28 3.68
CA GLY A 150 14.16 6.39 4.60
C GLY A 150 13.20 7.41 3.98
N GLY A 151 12.25 6.97 3.13
CA GLY A 151 11.13 7.79 2.68
C GLY A 151 10.00 7.84 3.72
N TYR A 152 8.87 8.48 3.38
CA TYR A 152 7.72 8.60 4.29
C TYR A 152 7.27 7.26 4.89
N ILE A 153 7.03 6.25 4.04
CA ILE A 153 6.57 4.93 4.48
C ILE A 153 7.61 4.28 5.41
N GLY A 154 8.88 4.33 5.04
CA GLY A 154 9.94 3.70 5.85
C GLY A 154 10.10 4.36 7.22
N VAL A 155 10.04 5.68 7.30
CA VAL A 155 10.07 6.43 8.57
C VAL A 155 8.89 6.06 9.45
N GLU A 156 7.66 6.07 8.91
CA GLU A 156 6.44 5.72 9.65
C GLU A 156 6.44 4.24 10.09
N VAL A 157 6.91 3.33 9.24
CA VAL A 157 7.04 1.90 9.60
C VAL A 157 8.09 1.72 10.70
N ALA A 158 9.25 2.36 10.60
CA ALA A 158 10.30 2.27 11.61
C ALA A 158 9.83 2.79 12.97
N GLU A 159 9.15 3.95 13.01
CA GLU A 159 8.54 4.50 14.21
C GLU A 159 7.55 3.52 14.83
N ASN A 160 6.59 3.02 14.06
CA ASN A 160 5.54 2.15 14.59
C ASN A 160 6.06 0.78 15.04
N LEU A 161 7.09 0.23 14.39
CA LEU A 161 7.79 -0.97 14.85
C LEU A 161 8.52 -0.70 16.17
N ARG A 162 9.14 0.47 16.30
CA ARG A 162 9.81 0.88 17.55
C ARG A 162 8.82 1.04 18.69
N LEU A 163 7.66 1.67 18.44
CA LEU A 163 6.56 1.79 19.40
C LEU A 163 6.00 0.41 19.82
N ALA A 164 6.02 -0.56 18.91
CA ALA A 164 5.70 -1.96 19.19
C ALA A 164 6.80 -2.71 19.99
N GLY A 165 7.84 -2.02 20.44
CA GLY A 165 8.91 -2.56 21.27
C GLY A 165 10.00 -3.32 20.50
N ARG A 166 10.08 -3.18 19.16
CA ARG A 166 11.10 -3.86 18.35
C ARG A 166 12.39 -3.05 18.25
N ASN A 167 13.50 -3.74 18.06
CA ASN A 167 14.77 -3.13 17.72
C ASN A 167 14.79 -2.83 16.22
N VAL A 168 14.87 -1.56 15.84
CA VAL A 168 14.71 -1.13 14.46
C VAL A 168 15.98 -0.49 13.94
N THR A 169 16.43 -0.95 12.77
CA THR A 169 17.47 -0.30 11.97
C THR A 169 16.83 0.22 10.69
N LEU A 170 16.89 1.53 10.46
CA LEU A 170 16.47 2.17 9.22
C LEU A 170 17.70 2.43 8.34
N VAL A 171 17.73 1.85 7.14
CA VAL A 171 18.83 2.01 6.18
C VAL A 171 18.35 2.84 4.97
N GLN A 172 19.10 3.89 4.64
CA GLN A 172 18.80 4.78 3.52
C GLN A 172 20.04 5.00 2.66
N SER A 173 19.94 4.74 1.36
CA SER A 173 21.05 4.90 0.42
C SER A 173 21.48 6.36 0.18
N ALA A 174 20.56 7.32 0.31
CA ALA A 174 20.88 8.73 0.24
C ALA A 174 21.55 9.22 1.55
N PRO A 175 22.26 10.37 1.51
CA PRO A 175 22.93 10.93 2.68
C PRO A 175 21.98 11.48 3.76
N GLN A 176 20.67 11.43 3.53
CA GLN A 176 19.63 11.82 4.50
C GLN A 176 18.36 10.99 4.30
N ILE A 177 17.56 10.88 5.34
CA ILE A 177 16.15 10.44 5.26
C ILE A 177 15.30 11.53 4.62
N LEU A 178 14.09 11.20 4.16
CA LEU A 178 13.10 12.15 3.61
C LEU A 178 13.72 13.13 2.60
N ARG A 179 14.35 12.63 1.55
CA ARG A 179 15.02 13.44 0.49
C ARG A 179 14.27 14.69 0.00
N PRO A 180 12.92 14.73 -0.04
CA PRO A 180 12.20 15.94 -0.44
C PRO A 180 12.32 17.13 0.53
N PHE A 181 12.76 16.89 1.78
CA PHE A 181 12.95 17.95 2.77
C PHE A 181 14.36 18.56 2.71
N ASP A 182 14.47 19.82 3.17
CA ASP A 182 15.77 20.43 3.39
C ASP A 182 16.59 19.61 4.40
N PHE A 183 17.91 19.55 4.17
CA PHE A 183 18.82 18.77 4.99
C PHE A 183 18.69 19.07 6.49
N SER A 184 18.62 20.35 6.85
CA SER A 184 18.49 20.77 8.25
C SER A 184 17.21 20.26 8.91
N MET A 185 16.09 20.22 8.16
CA MET A 185 14.81 19.69 8.65
C MET A 185 14.85 18.16 8.78
N ALA A 186 15.43 17.48 7.80
CA ALA A 186 15.60 16.02 7.86
C ALA A 186 16.50 15.59 9.03
N GLN A 187 17.53 16.39 9.39
CA GLN A 187 18.41 16.11 10.54
C GLN A 187 17.67 16.21 11.88
N ILE A 188 16.70 17.11 12.02
CA ILE A 188 15.88 17.23 13.24
C ILE A 188 15.11 15.92 13.46
N LEU A 189 14.44 15.42 12.42
CA LEU A 189 13.69 14.17 12.51
C LEU A 189 14.61 12.97 12.71
N GLN A 190 15.74 12.92 11.99
CA GLN A 190 16.72 11.83 12.14
C GLN A 190 17.24 11.76 13.57
N LYS A 191 17.55 12.91 14.17
CA LYS A 191 17.96 12.98 15.57
C LYS A 191 16.86 12.45 16.50
N GLU A 192 15.62 12.89 16.32
CA GLU A 192 14.48 12.41 17.12
C GLU A 192 14.33 10.88 17.02
N MET A 193 14.39 10.31 15.81
CA MET A 193 14.35 8.85 15.62
C MET A 193 15.46 8.13 16.38
N MET A 194 16.69 8.67 16.36
CA MET A 194 17.84 8.11 17.10
C MET A 194 17.65 8.24 18.62
N ASP A 195 17.14 9.35 19.09
CA ASP A 195 16.84 9.59 20.53
C ASP A 195 15.74 8.62 21.03
N GLN A 196 14.80 8.22 20.14
CA GLN A 196 13.80 7.20 20.42
C GLN A 196 14.34 5.75 20.27
N GLY A 197 15.61 5.57 19.96
CA GLY A 197 16.29 4.28 19.90
C GLY A 197 16.15 3.55 18.57
N ILE A 198 15.89 4.25 17.47
CA ILE A 198 15.99 3.70 16.12
C ILE A 198 17.42 3.90 15.63
N HIS A 199 18.07 2.82 15.18
CA HIS A 199 19.37 2.92 14.55
C HIS A 199 19.23 3.39 13.10
N VAL A 200 19.67 4.61 12.80
CA VAL A 200 19.56 5.20 11.45
C VAL A 200 20.89 5.18 10.74
N VAL A 201 20.94 4.50 9.60
CA VAL A 201 22.09 4.40 8.71
C VAL A 201 21.76 5.12 7.40
N VAL A 202 22.54 6.15 7.07
CA VAL A 202 22.38 6.90 5.81
C VAL A 202 23.63 6.79 4.96
N GLY A 203 23.50 7.00 3.65
CA GLY A 203 24.62 6.85 2.71
C GLY A 203 25.01 5.40 2.46
N ASP A 204 24.17 4.44 2.86
CA ASP A 204 24.39 3.00 2.70
C ASP A 204 23.14 2.35 2.09
N GLY A 205 23.33 1.28 1.35
CA GLY A 205 22.26 0.59 0.62
C GLY A 205 22.43 -0.91 0.61
N LEU A 206 21.44 -1.59 0.04
CA LEU A 206 21.53 -3.04 -0.16
C LEU A 206 22.60 -3.36 -1.20
N ALA A 207 23.60 -4.14 -0.79
CA ALA A 207 24.51 -4.84 -1.66
C ALA A 207 24.17 -6.33 -1.61
N GLY A 208 24.22 -7.03 -2.75
CA GLY A 208 23.90 -8.45 -2.82
C GLY A 208 24.99 -9.35 -2.22
#